data_a02075441da9867fd717fe85d238d2c5
#
_entry.id   a02075441da9867fd717fe85d238d2c5
#
_cell.length_a   1.000
_cell.length_b   1.000
_cell.length_c   1.000
_cell.angle_alpha   90.00
_cell.angle_beta   90.00
_cell.angle_gamma   90.00
#
_symmetry.space_group_name_H-M   'P 1'
#
loop_
_entity.id
_entity.type
_entity.pdbx_description
1 polymer ?
#
loop_
_entity_poly.entity_id
_entity_poly.type
_entity_poly.pdbx_seq_one_letter_code
_entity_poly.pdbx_strand_id
1 'polypeptide(L)'
;MRVKNASAFCAAFLCCMSLHTSSQAQPSDPVAAQKPLVILISLDGFKPAYLSATETPHLYQLAHDGAQAKGLISAFPSLTFPNHVTLVTGQTPDHHGIVNNTMTDAATPQRFTLGSREAVENPFWWQEARPIWVTLRQQGKIASTLFWPGSETTIQGMRPNDWLPYNHEMSHEERLQVLLGWLKRPADQRPDFATLYFSDVDSAGHNAGPDSAEVRLAAQKVDQSIGKLIAALKQSHLIQHTTLVVVSDHGMSLAPPDKVIQVKSLLSSFPSARWEWLGPTAGVRLNGEPTQEVLSALATLSHVACWPKQEMPKRFKFGAHRRIPDIVCLSEEGYAVSDNPNRKPPLGQHGYDPQLSDMHGLLIVHGPAIRQHQLGWVDNLEVYGLLTQLLGIQAEPNDGQGTLARQIMQP
;
A
#
# COMPACT_ATOMS: atom_id res chain seq x y z
N MET A 1 -8.27 50.32 -96.20
CA MET A 1 -8.10 49.48 -97.40
C MET A 1 -8.10 48.02 -96.91
N ARG A 2 -9.21 47.37 -97.19
CA ARG A 2 -9.40 46.00 -97.73
C ARG A 2 -8.21 45.03 -97.43
N VAL A 3 -8.34 43.82 -97.00
CA VAL A 3 -9.28 42.68 -97.17
C VAL A 3 -8.52 41.51 -96.58
N LYS A 4 -8.95 40.46 -96.01
CA LYS A 4 -9.94 39.41 -96.20
C LYS A 4 -9.74 38.28 -95.16
N ASN A 5 -10.82 37.67 -94.85
CA ASN A 5 -11.01 36.42 -94.04
C ASN A 5 -10.23 35.22 -94.57
N ALA A 6 -9.91 34.30 -93.59
CA ALA A 6 -9.98 32.87 -93.87
C ALA A 6 -10.21 32.12 -92.55
N SER A 7 -11.33 31.45 -92.46
CA SER A 7 -11.74 30.52 -91.42
C SER A 7 -11.02 29.19 -91.61
N ALA A 8 -10.53 28.62 -90.52
CA ALA A 8 -10.15 27.22 -90.48
C ALA A 8 -10.74 26.55 -89.25
N PHE A 9 -11.67 25.64 -89.49
CA PHE A 9 -12.24 24.72 -88.45
C PHE A 9 -11.16 23.76 -88.00
N CYS A 10 -10.91 23.68 -86.69
CA CYS A 10 -10.20 22.57 -86.05
C CYS A 10 -11.11 21.96 -85.02
N ALA A 11 -11.46 20.71 -85.23
CA ALA A 11 -12.24 19.87 -84.34
C ALA A 11 -11.40 19.54 -83.11
N ALA A 12 -11.88 19.90 -81.94
CA ALA A 12 -11.27 19.53 -80.69
C ALA A 12 -11.78 18.14 -80.21
N PHE A 13 -10.91 17.15 -80.19
CA PHE A 13 -11.16 15.87 -79.58
C PHE A 13 -11.02 16.05 -78.04
N LEU A 14 -12.14 15.96 -77.30
CA LEU A 14 -12.14 15.90 -75.86
C LEU A 14 -11.70 14.47 -75.42
N CYS A 15 -10.48 14.33 -74.97
CA CYS A 15 -9.98 13.12 -74.26
C CYS A 15 -10.35 13.24 -72.79
N CYS A 16 -11.42 12.56 -72.37
CA CYS A 16 -11.73 12.42 -70.94
C CYS A 16 -10.68 11.52 -70.25
N MET A 17 -9.65 12.12 -69.66
CA MET A 17 -8.80 11.44 -68.71
C MET A 17 -9.52 11.32 -67.37
N SER A 18 -10.00 10.10 -67.06
CA SER A 18 -10.50 9.71 -65.75
C SER A 18 -9.31 9.67 -64.77
N LEU A 19 -9.14 10.67 -63.94
CA LEU A 19 -8.26 10.67 -62.80
C LEU A 19 -8.78 9.67 -61.77
N HIS A 20 -8.24 8.44 -61.79
CA HIS A 20 -8.40 7.51 -60.69
C HIS A 20 -7.53 8.03 -59.54
N THR A 21 -8.14 8.74 -58.57
CA THR A 21 -7.51 9.01 -57.28
C THR A 21 -7.47 7.69 -56.50
N SER A 22 -6.34 7.00 -56.58
CA SER A 22 -6.01 5.92 -55.67
C SER A 22 -5.94 6.53 -54.27
N SER A 23 -6.96 6.35 -53.46
CA SER A 23 -6.91 6.58 -52.04
C SER A 23 -5.90 5.56 -51.44
N GLN A 24 -4.65 5.98 -51.33
CA GLN A 24 -3.71 5.23 -50.49
C GLN A 24 -4.22 5.33 -49.06
N ALA A 25 -4.74 4.22 -48.52
CA ALA A 25 -4.93 4.07 -47.11
C ALA A 25 -3.57 4.36 -46.44
N GLN A 26 -3.50 5.43 -45.64
CA GLN A 26 -2.35 5.66 -44.78
C GLN A 26 -2.15 4.37 -43.95
N PRO A 27 -0.89 3.85 -43.88
CA PRO A 27 -0.62 2.78 -42.94
C PRO A 27 -1.08 3.30 -41.57
N SER A 28 -2.00 2.57 -40.93
CA SER A 28 -2.31 2.78 -39.53
C SER A 28 -0.97 2.70 -38.79
N ASP A 29 -0.58 3.80 -38.15
CA ASP A 29 0.58 3.79 -37.26
C ASP A 29 0.53 2.52 -36.40
N PRO A 30 1.63 1.76 -36.30
CA PRO A 30 1.63 0.60 -35.42
C PRO A 30 1.19 1.11 -34.06
N VAL A 31 0.07 0.59 -33.54
CA VAL A 31 -0.45 0.91 -32.22
C VAL A 31 0.76 0.81 -31.29
N ALA A 32 1.28 1.95 -30.90
CA ALA A 32 2.48 1.99 -30.05
C ALA A 32 2.18 1.09 -28.86
N ALA A 33 2.97 0.03 -28.70
CA ALA A 33 2.73 -0.99 -27.70
C ALA A 33 2.53 -0.27 -26.37
N GLN A 34 1.30 -0.28 -25.85
CA GLN A 34 1.02 0.45 -24.62
C GLN A 34 1.82 -0.19 -23.51
N LYS A 35 2.60 0.62 -22.79
CA LYS A 35 3.46 0.12 -21.71
C LYS A 35 2.61 -0.45 -20.56
N PRO A 36 3.08 -1.51 -19.89
CA PRO A 36 2.41 -2.04 -18.71
C PRO A 36 2.22 -0.94 -17.65
N LEU A 37 1.06 -0.96 -17.01
CA LEU A 37 0.71 -0.11 -15.88
C LEU A 37 0.40 -1.01 -14.68
N VAL A 38 0.99 -0.72 -13.53
CA VAL A 38 0.66 -1.38 -12.27
C VAL A 38 0.07 -0.34 -11.31
N ILE A 39 -1.12 -0.63 -10.78
CA ILE A 39 -1.76 0.20 -9.75
C ILE A 39 -1.82 -0.62 -8.46
N LEU A 40 -1.08 -0.17 -7.45
CA LEU A 40 -1.11 -0.73 -6.11
C LEU A 40 -2.15 0.02 -5.29
N ILE A 41 -3.19 -0.68 -4.88
CA ILE A 41 -4.32 -0.13 -4.12
C ILE A 41 -4.27 -0.69 -2.71
N SER A 42 -4.17 0.17 -1.71
CA SER A 42 -4.26 -0.23 -0.31
C SER A 42 -5.62 0.12 0.28
N LEU A 43 -6.26 -0.88 0.87
CA LEU A 43 -7.50 -0.79 1.61
C LEU A 43 -7.16 -1.07 3.08
N ASP A 44 -6.88 -0.01 3.86
CA ASP A 44 -6.42 -0.10 5.24
C ASP A 44 -7.39 -0.90 6.11
N GLY A 45 -6.90 -1.86 6.86
CA GLY A 45 -7.69 -2.68 7.79
C GLY A 45 -8.70 -3.62 7.13
N PHE A 46 -8.62 -3.86 5.82
CA PHE A 46 -9.58 -4.68 5.08
C PHE A 46 -9.27 -6.17 5.22
N LYS A 47 -10.07 -6.89 6.03
CA LYS A 47 -9.94 -8.34 6.21
C LYS A 47 -10.45 -9.11 4.98
N PRO A 48 -9.89 -10.30 4.67
CA PRO A 48 -10.44 -11.18 3.62
C PRO A 48 -11.91 -11.51 3.80
N ALA A 49 -12.41 -11.56 5.04
CA ALA A 49 -13.80 -11.84 5.38
C ALA A 49 -14.80 -10.76 4.90
N TYR A 50 -14.32 -9.54 4.58
CA TYR A 50 -15.18 -8.48 4.04
C TYR A 50 -15.43 -8.61 2.54
N LEU A 51 -14.75 -9.55 1.87
CA LEU A 51 -14.97 -9.83 0.45
C LEU A 51 -16.27 -10.61 0.27
N SER A 52 -17.21 -10.04 -0.47
CA SER A 52 -18.55 -10.58 -0.64
C SER A 52 -19.11 -10.32 -2.04
N ALA A 53 -19.74 -11.34 -2.64
CA ALA A 53 -20.39 -11.20 -3.94
C ALA A 53 -21.55 -10.19 -3.95
N THR A 54 -22.13 -9.91 -2.78
CA THR A 54 -23.29 -9.01 -2.63
C THR A 54 -22.93 -7.63 -2.09
N GLU A 55 -21.97 -7.55 -1.17
CA GLU A 55 -21.60 -6.30 -0.50
C GLU A 55 -20.39 -5.61 -1.13
N THR A 56 -19.43 -6.38 -1.70
CA THR A 56 -18.24 -5.87 -2.36
C THR A 56 -18.06 -6.51 -3.75
N PRO A 57 -19.06 -6.40 -4.64
CA PRO A 57 -19.11 -7.17 -5.90
C PRO A 57 -17.93 -6.89 -6.86
N HIS A 58 -17.40 -5.66 -6.88
CA HIS A 58 -16.29 -5.32 -7.77
C HIS A 58 -14.97 -5.97 -7.31
N LEU A 59 -14.67 -5.92 -6.02
CA LEU A 59 -13.52 -6.62 -5.43
C LEU A 59 -13.67 -8.13 -5.56
N TYR A 60 -14.89 -8.65 -5.31
CA TYR A 60 -15.18 -10.08 -5.47
C TYR A 60 -14.94 -10.54 -6.91
N GLN A 61 -15.37 -9.77 -7.91
CA GLN A 61 -15.15 -10.10 -9.31
C GLN A 61 -13.66 -10.05 -9.68
N LEU A 62 -12.90 -9.05 -9.20
CA LEU A 62 -11.44 -9.01 -9.39
C LEU A 62 -10.76 -10.24 -8.81
N ALA A 63 -11.18 -10.67 -7.62
CA ALA A 63 -10.65 -11.85 -6.94
C ALA A 63 -10.99 -13.15 -7.70
N HIS A 64 -12.23 -13.24 -8.22
CA HIS A 64 -12.68 -14.38 -8.99
C HIS A 64 -11.94 -14.53 -10.30
N ASP A 65 -11.70 -13.44 -11.03
CA ASP A 65 -11.08 -13.44 -12.36
C ASP A 65 -9.54 -13.39 -12.32
N GLY A 66 -8.97 -13.07 -11.16
CA GLY A 66 -7.54 -12.93 -10.94
C GLY A 66 -6.96 -13.96 -9.96
N ALA A 67 -5.94 -13.56 -9.24
CA ALA A 67 -5.37 -14.31 -8.13
C ALA A 67 -5.80 -13.70 -6.80
N GLN A 68 -6.23 -14.54 -5.86
CA GLN A 68 -6.65 -14.16 -4.51
C GLN A 68 -5.91 -14.99 -3.47
N ALA A 69 -5.38 -14.35 -2.43
CA ALA A 69 -4.87 -15.06 -1.26
C ALA A 69 -5.97 -15.33 -0.24
N LYS A 70 -5.84 -16.43 0.49
CA LYS A 70 -6.66 -16.72 1.69
C LYS A 70 -6.49 -15.60 2.73
N GLY A 71 -5.32 -14.98 2.79
CA GLY A 71 -5.00 -13.80 3.57
C GLY A 71 -3.56 -13.37 3.34
N LEU A 72 -3.31 -12.08 3.47
CA LEU A 72 -1.99 -11.46 3.42
C LEU A 72 -1.50 -11.29 4.86
N ILE A 73 -0.44 -12.01 5.22
CA ILE A 73 0.16 -11.98 6.56
C ILE A 73 1.02 -10.72 6.66
N SER A 74 0.73 -9.87 7.62
CA SER A 74 1.50 -8.65 7.90
C SER A 74 2.88 -8.97 8.48
N ALA A 75 3.86 -8.10 8.24
CA ALA A 75 5.08 -8.08 9.06
C ALA A 75 4.75 -7.61 10.49
N PHE A 76 5.52 -8.09 11.47
CA PHE A 76 5.36 -7.63 12.85
C PHE A 76 6.04 -6.25 13.05
N PRO A 77 5.38 -5.31 13.75
CA PRO A 77 4.00 -5.37 14.26
C PRO A 77 2.98 -5.14 13.15
N SER A 78 1.76 -5.70 13.29
CA SER A 78 0.65 -5.53 12.33
C SER A 78 0.08 -4.11 12.40
N LEU A 79 0.86 -3.11 12.00
CA LEU A 79 0.57 -1.68 12.08
C LEU A 79 0.72 -1.03 10.70
N THR A 80 0.00 0.06 10.48
CA THR A 80 -0.15 0.76 9.19
C THR A 80 1.19 1.12 8.54
N PHE A 81 2.00 1.98 9.18
CA PHE A 81 3.22 2.48 8.54
C PHE A 81 4.27 1.39 8.32
N PRO A 82 4.60 0.53 9.31
CA PRO A 82 5.49 -0.59 9.07
C PRO A 82 5.10 -1.43 7.87
N ASN A 83 3.82 -1.80 7.75
CA ASN A 83 3.37 -2.70 6.69
C ASN A 83 3.25 -2.03 5.32
N HIS A 84 2.87 -0.76 5.24
CA HIS A 84 2.91 -0.03 3.97
C HIS A 84 4.34 0.12 3.43
N VAL A 85 5.34 0.29 4.32
CA VAL A 85 6.75 0.34 3.89
C VAL A 85 7.22 -1.06 3.48
N THR A 86 6.85 -2.11 4.22
CA THR A 86 7.14 -3.50 3.82
C THR A 86 6.61 -3.83 2.43
N LEU A 87 5.36 -3.45 2.12
CA LEU A 87 4.72 -3.71 0.80
C LEU A 87 5.51 -3.12 -0.38
N VAL A 88 6.21 -2.00 -0.21
CA VAL A 88 6.91 -1.29 -1.28
C VAL A 88 8.44 -1.42 -1.24
N THR A 89 8.97 -2.13 -0.25
CA THR A 89 10.42 -2.40 -0.10
C THR A 89 10.74 -3.89 -0.09
N GLY A 90 9.75 -4.74 0.27
CA GLY A 90 9.96 -6.16 0.54
C GLY A 90 10.85 -6.44 1.75
N GLN A 91 11.05 -5.44 2.61
CA GLN A 91 11.89 -5.57 3.80
C GLN A 91 11.04 -5.61 5.08
N THR A 92 11.57 -6.27 6.11
CA THR A 92 10.97 -6.26 7.45
C THR A 92 11.17 -4.90 8.14
N PRO A 93 10.37 -4.54 9.15
CA PRO A 93 10.58 -3.35 9.96
C PRO A 93 11.98 -3.26 10.58
N ASP A 94 12.62 -4.38 10.90
CA ASP A 94 14.00 -4.44 11.34
C ASP A 94 15.02 -3.95 10.30
N HIS A 95 14.70 -4.06 9.01
CA HIS A 95 15.58 -3.65 7.92
C HIS A 95 15.25 -2.25 7.39
N HIS A 96 13.97 -1.91 7.22
CA HIS A 96 13.61 -0.58 6.68
C HIS A 96 13.47 0.50 7.76
N GLY A 97 13.52 0.16 9.05
CA GLY A 97 13.60 1.10 10.16
C GLY A 97 12.32 1.84 10.54
N ILE A 98 11.18 1.61 9.87
CA ILE A 98 9.87 2.08 10.30
C ILE A 98 9.25 1.00 11.17
N VAL A 99 9.60 1.02 12.44
CA VAL A 99 9.33 -0.09 13.37
C VAL A 99 7.97 0.02 14.08
N ASN A 100 7.32 1.17 14.01
CA ASN A 100 6.01 1.45 14.62
C ASN A 100 5.41 2.72 14.00
N ASN A 101 4.12 2.97 14.22
CA ASN A 101 3.44 4.22 13.86
C ASN A 101 3.93 5.41 14.71
N THR A 102 4.60 5.13 15.82
CA THR A 102 5.27 6.11 16.69
C THR A 102 6.61 5.53 17.13
N MET A 103 7.69 6.28 17.02
CA MET A 103 9.03 5.79 17.39
C MET A 103 9.98 6.93 17.71
N THR A 104 11.05 6.62 18.46
CA THR A 104 12.18 7.53 18.72
C THR A 104 13.47 6.93 18.16
N ASP A 105 14.45 7.78 17.90
CA ASP A 105 15.80 7.39 17.51
C ASP A 105 16.79 8.25 18.30
N ALA A 106 17.80 7.61 18.89
CA ALA A 106 18.80 8.33 19.68
C ALA A 106 19.63 9.34 18.87
N ALA A 107 19.64 9.21 17.55
CA ALA A 107 20.36 10.14 16.65
C ALA A 107 19.60 11.45 16.40
N THR A 108 18.39 11.60 16.90
CA THR A 108 17.59 12.83 16.79
C THR A 108 16.72 13.05 18.02
N PRO A 109 16.52 14.30 18.48
CA PRO A 109 15.55 14.60 19.52
C PRO A 109 14.11 14.52 19.06
N GLN A 110 13.86 14.46 17.74
CA GLN A 110 12.53 14.41 17.17
C GLN A 110 11.90 13.04 17.39
N ARG A 111 10.63 13.01 17.76
CA ARG A 111 9.82 11.80 17.80
C ARG A 111 9.05 11.66 16.50
N PHE A 112 9.07 10.48 15.91
CA PHE A 112 8.19 10.14 14.80
C PHE A 112 6.79 9.79 15.33
N THR A 113 5.77 10.31 14.68
CA THR A 113 4.39 9.85 14.82
C THR A 113 3.66 10.06 13.50
N LEU A 114 2.85 9.10 13.10
CA LEU A 114 2.11 9.12 11.82
C LEU A 114 1.22 10.36 11.65
N GLY A 115 0.71 10.94 12.74
CA GLY A 115 -0.12 12.15 12.74
C GLY A 115 0.67 13.47 12.66
N SER A 116 2.01 13.43 12.73
CA SER A 116 2.84 14.61 12.61
C SER A 116 3.37 14.78 11.19
N ARG A 117 2.85 15.73 10.46
CA ARG A 117 3.31 16.05 9.11
C ARG A 117 4.82 16.36 9.08
N GLU A 118 5.32 17.14 10.05
CA GLU A 118 6.75 17.44 10.17
C GLU A 118 7.60 16.17 10.29
N ALA A 119 7.17 15.17 11.10
CA ALA A 119 7.88 13.92 11.27
C ALA A 119 7.81 13.06 9.99
N VAL A 120 6.63 12.97 9.37
CA VAL A 120 6.41 12.17 8.16
C VAL A 120 7.21 12.73 6.97
N GLU A 121 7.31 14.06 6.83
CA GLU A 121 8.07 14.71 5.78
C GLU A 121 9.59 14.77 6.06
N ASN A 122 10.06 14.42 7.27
CA ASN A 122 11.47 14.46 7.60
C ASN A 122 12.22 13.25 6.98
N PRO A 123 13.16 13.48 6.05
CA PRO A 123 13.89 12.40 5.35
C PRO A 123 14.68 11.48 6.29
N PHE A 124 15.07 11.96 7.49
CA PHE A 124 15.83 11.17 8.47
C PHE A 124 15.21 9.79 8.73
N TRP A 125 13.89 9.70 8.79
CA TRP A 125 13.21 8.48 9.17
C TRP A 125 13.20 7.39 8.06
N TRP A 126 13.41 7.78 6.81
CA TRP A 126 13.12 6.97 5.61
C TRP A 126 14.35 6.50 4.84
N GLN A 127 15.57 6.82 5.29
CA GLN A 127 16.79 6.57 4.49
C GLN A 127 17.28 5.13 4.50
N GLU A 128 16.71 4.26 5.34
CA GLU A 128 17.22 2.91 5.57
C GLU A 128 16.68 1.88 4.59
N ALA A 129 15.66 2.24 3.79
CA ALA A 129 15.14 1.41 2.73
C ALA A 129 14.95 2.20 1.44
N ARG A 130 14.88 1.49 0.32
CA ARG A 130 14.58 2.06 -0.98
C ARG A 130 13.21 1.59 -1.43
N PRO A 131 12.17 2.43 -1.34
CA PRO A 131 10.84 2.06 -1.81
C PRO A 131 10.79 2.01 -3.34
N ILE A 132 9.82 1.26 -3.86
CA ILE A 132 9.70 0.94 -5.28
C ILE A 132 9.71 2.15 -6.22
N TRP A 133 9.16 3.30 -5.80
CA TRP A 133 9.18 4.51 -6.63
C TRP A 133 10.58 5.09 -6.81
N VAL A 134 11.49 4.90 -5.84
CA VAL A 134 12.90 5.30 -5.99
C VAL A 134 13.59 4.37 -6.96
N THR A 135 13.42 3.06 -6.83
CA THR A 135 13.98 2.04 -7.73
C THR A 135 13.50 2.25 -9.18
N LEU A 136 12.20 2.54 -9.37
CA LEU A 136 11.61 2.85 -10.68
C LEU A 136 12.27 4.07 -11.31
N ARG A 137 12.39 5.17 -10.58
CA ARG A 137 13.01 6.39 -11.09
C ARG A 137 14.47 6.20 -11.47
N GLN A 138 15.23 5.45 -10.70
CA GLN A 138 16.63 5.12 -11.03
C GLN A 138 16.74 4.28 -12.30
N GLN A 139 15.71 3.50 -12.63
CA GLN A 139 15.65 2.69 -13.85
C GLN A 139 14.85 3.36 -14.99
N GLY A 140 14.66 4.69 -14.91
CA GLY A 140 14.05 5.48 -15.99
C GLY A 140 12.54 5.33 -16.13
N LYS A 141 11.85 4.81 -15.13
CA LYS A 141 10.39 4.65 -15.13
C LYS A 141 9.69 5.75 -14.31
N ILE A 142 8.40 5.93 -14.55
CA ILE A 142 7.58 6.97 -13.93
C ILE A 142 6.73 6.35 -12.83
N ALA A 143 6.84 6.89 -11.61
CA ALA A 143 6.05 6.49 -10.45
C ALA A 143 5.22 7.67 -9.94
N SER A 144 3.92 7.43 -9.69
CA SER A 144 2.99 8.41 -9.13
C SER A 144 2.33 7.83 -7.88
N THR A 145 2.40 8.54 -6.75
CA THR A 145 1.90 8.04 -5.47
C THR A 145 0.82 8.93 -4.91
N LEU A 146 -0.35 8.35 -4.66
CA LEU A 146 -1.43 9.03 -3.97
C LEU A 146 -1.60 8.40 -2.59
N PHE A 147 -1.08 9.14 -1.59
CA PHE A 147 -1.16 8.78 -0.17
C PHE A 147 -0.47 7.45 0.18
N TRP A 148 0.86 7.43 0.11
CA TRP A 148 1.64 6.29 0.57
C TRP A 148 2.71 6.72 1.57
N PRO A 149 2.85 6.07 2.74
CA PRO A 149 3.86 6.43 3.74
C PRO A 149 5.27 6.49 3.13
N GLY A 150 5.98 7.60 3.37
CA GLY A 150 7.32 7.86 2.85
C GLY A 150 7.36 8.50 1.45
N SER A 151 6.23 8.59 0.73
CA SER A 151 6.22 9.23 -0.59
C SER A 151 6.24 10.76 -0.56
N GLU A 152 5.95 11.34 0.60
CA GLU A 152 5.90 12.79 0.83
C GLU A 152 7.26 13.41 1.09
N THR A 153 8.31 12.63 1.18
CA THR A 153 9.66 13.07 1.48
C THR A 153 10.68 12.59 0.46
N THR A 154 11.89 13.11 0.55
CA THR A 154 13.01 12.69 -0.28
C THR A 154 13.71 11.50 0.34
N ILE A 155 13.72 10.38 -0.35
CA ILE A 155 14.43 9.16 0.05
C ILE A 155 15.59 8.94 -0.92
N GLN A 156 16.81 8.87 -0.41
CA GLN A 156 18.03 8.72 -1.21
C GLN A 156 18.11 9.72 -2.39
N GLY A 157 17.72 10.96 -2.15
CA GLY A 157 17.74 12.03 -3.14
C GLY A 157 16.54 12.07 -4.09
N MET A 158 15.58 11.17 -3.98
CA MET A 158 14.47 11.04 -4.93
C MET A 158 13.10 11.05 -4.23
N ARG A 159 12.09 11.55 -4.96
CA ARG A 159 10.66 11.44 -4.66
C ARG A 159 9.96 10.74 -5.83
N PRO A 160 8.71 10.28 -5.71
CA PRO A 160 7.90 9.93 -6.88
C PRO A 160 7.85 11.08 -7.90
N ASN A 161 7.52 10.79 -9.15
CA ASN A 161 7.35 11.84 -10.18
C ASN A 161 6.14 12.74 -9.85
N ASP A 162 5.07 12.11 -9.38
CA ASP A 162 3.88 12.78 -8.86
C ASP A 162 3.55 12.24 -7.48
N TRP A 163 3.12 13.12 -6.60
CA TRP A 163 2.68 12.77 -5.25
C TRP A 163 1.81 13.89 -4.67
N LEU A 164 1.00 13.56 -3.70
CA LEU A 164 0.27 14.53 -2.89
C LEU A 164 0.51 14.24 -1.41
N PRO A 165 0.57 15.27 -0.55
CA PRO A 165 0.55 15.07 0.88
C PRO A 165 -0.77 14.45 1.32
N TYR A 166 -0.71 13.56 2.32
CA TYR A 166 -1.89 12.89 2.83
C TYR A 166 -2.95 13.90 3.29
N ASN A 167 -4.15 13.72 2.80
CA ASN A 167 -5.33 14.47 3.19
C ASN A 167 -6.48 13.52 3.47
N HIS A 168 -6.83 13.35 4.75
CA HIS A 168 -7.93 12.49 5.17
C HIS A 168 -9.28 12.92 4.58
N GLU A 169 -9.49 14.24 4.47
CA GLU A 169 -10.74 14.83 3.99
C GLU A 169 -10.94 14.73 2.47
N MET A 170 -9.88 14.37 1.72
CA MET A 170 -10.01 14.19 0.27
C MET A 170 -10.96 13.04 -0.03
N SER A 171 -12.06 13.35 -0.72
CA SER A 171 -13.08 12.37 -1.07
C SER A 171 -12.55 11.29 -2.03
N HIS A 172 -13.23 10.15 -2.08
CA HIS A 172 -12.88 9.07 -3.03
C HIS A 172 -12.93 9.54 -4.48
N GLU A 173 -13.89 10.40 -4.82
CA GLU A 173 -14.03 10.96 -6.16
C GLU A 173 -12.81 11.81 -6.52
N GLU A 174 -12.36 12.69 -5.63
CA GLU A 174 -11.16 13.50 -5.84
C GLU A 174 -9.90 12.65 -5.97
N ARG A 175 -9.75 11.59 -5.14
CA ARG A 175 -8.64 10.63 -5.27
C ARG A 175 -8.64 9.97 -6.64
N LEU A 176 -9.79 9.52 -7.12
CA LEU A 176 -9.93 8.94 -8.46
C LEU A 176 -9.64 9.95 -9.56
N GLN A 177 -10.10 11.20 -9.43
CA GLN A 177 -9.83 12.27 -10.39
C GLN A 177 -8.33 12.55 -10.51
N VAL A 178 -7.60 12.62 -9.40
CA VAL A 178 -6.14 12.78 -9.39
C VAL A 178 -5.46 11.62 -10.11
N LEU A 179 -5.75 10.38 -9.71
CA LEU A 179 -5.16 9.19 -10.34
C LEU A 179 -5.47 9.16 -11.85
N LEU A 180 -6.72 9.30 -12.22
CA LEU A 180 -7.13 9.29 -13.63
C LEU A 180 -6.55 10.46 -14.43
N GLY A 181 -6.31 11.60 -13.81
CA GLY A 181 -5.59 12.72 -14.39
C GLY A 181 -4.15 12.34 -14.78
N TRP A 182 -3.43 11.60 -13.94
CA TRP A 182 -2.11 11.08 -14.28
C TRP A 182 -2.17 10.02 -15.40
N LEU A 183 -3.16 9.13 -15.36
CA LEU A 183 -3.32 8.04 -16.34
C LEU A 183 -3.76 8.51 -17.73
N LYS A 184 -4.38 9.68 -17.85
CA LYS A 184 -4.81 10.28 -19.14
C LYS A 184 -3.69 10.99 -19.90
N ARG A 185 -2.49 11.14 -19.31
CA ARG A 185 -1.35 11.76 -19.99
C ARG A 185 -0.90 10.93 -21.21
N PRO A 186 -0.16 11.53 -22.14
CA PRO A 186 0.51 10.80 -23.22
C PRO A 186 1.34 9.62 -22.69
N ALA A 187 1.50 8.56 -23.48
CA ALA A 187 2.09 7.30 -23.04
C ALA A 187 3.52 7.45 -22.45
N ASP A 188 4.31 8.38 -22.94
CA ASP A 188 5.66 8.72 -22.48
C ASP A 188 5.68 9.48 -21.15
N GLN A 189 4.57 10.12 -20.75
CA GLN A 189 4.42 10.87 -19.50
C GLN A 189 3.50 10.15 -18.49
N ARG A 190 2.88 9.06 -18.90
CA ARG A 190 1.99 8.27 -18.04
C ARG A 190 2.82 7.46 -17.06
N PRO A 191 2.40 7.32 -15.78
CA PRO A 191 3.09 6.47 -14.84
C PRO A 191 3.13 5.00 -15.32
N ASP A 192 4.23 4.31 -15.01
CA ASP A 192 4.35 2.86 -15.07
C ASP A 192 3.75 2.23 -13.81
N PHE A 193 3.83 2.96 -12.71
CA PHE A 193 3.35 2.55 -11.40
C PHE A 193 2.59 3.68 -10.73
N ALA A 194 1.45 3.36 -10.15
CA ALA A 194 0.69 4.31 -9.33
C ALA A 194 0.21 3.67 -8.03
N THR A 195 0.02 4.48 -6.98
CA THR A 195 -0.64 4.03 -5.74
C THR A 195 -1.98 4.73 -5.54
N LEU A 196 -2.87 4.06 -4.81
CA LEU A 196 -4.15 4.59 -4.34
C LEU A 196 -4.43 4.01 -2.95
N TYR A 197 -4.85 4.86 -2.00
CA TYR A 197 -5.06 4.45 -0.61
C TYR A 197 -6.43 4.89 -0.10
N PHE A 198 -7.07 4.00 0.68
CA PHE A 198 -8.34 4.24 1.38
C PHE A 198 -8.24 3.78 2.83
N SER A 199 -8.62 4.65 3.77
CA SER A 199 -8.57 4.42 5.23
C SER A 199 -9.95 4.12 5.85
N ASP A 200 -11.00 4.06 5.06
CA ASP A 200 -12.40 4.05 5.56
C ASP A 200 -12.68 2.83 6.42
N VAL A 201 -12.17 1.64 6.02
CA VAL A 201 -12.48 0.37 6.71
C VAL A 201 -11.75 0.31 8.05
N ASP A 202 -10.48 0.73 8.10
CA ASP A 202 -9.72 0.84 9.34
C ASP A 202 -10.37 1.82 10.32
N SER A 203 -10.71 3.02 9.84
CA SER A 203 -11.37 4.05 10.66
C SER A 203 -12.71 3.58 11.24
N ALA A 204 -13.53 2.90 10.43
CA ALA A 204 -14.77 2.30 10.89
C ALA A 204 -14.52 1.18 11.91
N GLY A 205 -13.51 0.32 11.65
CA GLY A 205 -13.10 -0.76 12.54
C GLY A 205 -12.69 -0.24 13.92
N HIS A 206 -11.85 0.77 13.98
CA HIS A 206 -11.46 1.42 15.23
C HIS A 206 -12.64 2.00 16.01
N ASN A 207 -13.58 2.65 15.32
CA ASN A 207 -14.68 3.35 15.96
C ASN A 207 -15.82 2.42 16.41
N ALA A 208 -16.18 1.43 15.58
CA ALA A 208 -17.39 0.62 15.78
C ALA A 208 -17.11 -0.88 15.98
N GLY A 209 -15.84 -1.31 15.81
CA GLY A 209 -15.44 -2.72 15.85
C GLY A 209 -15.51 -3.40 14.48
N PRO A 210 -14.75 -4.50 14.28
CA PRO A 210 -14.52 -5.10 12.96
C PRO A 210 -15.77 -5.70 12.31
N ASP A 211 -16.77 -6.11 13.10
CA ASP A 211 -17.98 -6.79 12.59
C ASP A 211 -19.19 -5.86 12.50
N SER A 212 -18.99 -4.54 12.64
CA SER A 212 -20.05 -3.53 12.69
C SER A 212 -20.71 -3.29 11.31
N ALA A 213 -21.88 -2.65 11.35
CA ALA A 213 -22.54 -2.17 10.14
C ALA A 213 -21.72 -1.07 9.45
N GLU A 214 -21.04 -0.25 10.23
CA GLU A 214 -20.17 0.84 9.77
C GLU A 214 -19.00 0.31 8.93
N VAL A 215 -18.38 -0.79 9.34
CA VAL A 215 -17.32 -1.46 8.56
C VAL A 215 -17.88 -2.00 7.25
N ARG A 216 -19.06 -2.62 7.26
CA ARG A 216 -19.71 -3.08 6.01
C ARG A 216 -19.98 -1.92 5.06
N LEU A 217 -20.53 -0.80 5.56
CA LEU A 217 -20.77 0.39 4.75
C LEU A 217 -19.47 1.00 4.20
N ALA A 218 -18.41 1.03 5.00
CA ALA A 218 -17.10 1.48 4.56
C ALA A 218 -16.53 0.59 3.45
N ALA A 219 -16.63 -0.73 3.60
CA ALA A 219 -16.21 -1.69 2.59
C ALA A 219 -16.99 -1.54 1.27
N GLN A 220 -18.31 -1.36 1.34
CA GLN A 220 -19.15 -1.09 0.17
C GLN A 220 -18.77 0.22 -0.53
N LYS A 221 -18.50 1.28 0.23
CA LYS A 221 -18.07 2.58 -0.32
C LYS A 221 -16.74 2.48 -1.07
N VAL A 222 -15.78 1.75 -0.49
CA VAL A 222 -14.49 1.48 -1.13
C VAL A 222 -14.68 0.64 -2.39
N ASP A 223 -15.47 -0.43 -2.33
CA ASP A 223 -15.79 -1.30 -3.49
C ASP A 223 -16.39 -0.51 -4.66
N GLN A 224 -17.33 0.40 -4.37
CA GLN A 224 -17.89 1.29 -5.40
C GLN A 224 -16.82 2.16 -6.06
N SER A 225 -15.81 2.61 -5.31
CA SER A 225 -14.69 3.39 -5.85
C SER A 225 -13.79 2.55 -6.76
N ILE A 226 -13.55 1.29 -6.38
CA ILE A 226 -12.86 0.31 -7.25
C ILE A 226 -13.67 0.06 -8.53
N GLY A 227 -14.98 -0.08 -8.44
CA GLY A 227 -15.86 -0.20 -9.59
C GLY A 227 -15.76 0.99 -10.56
N LYS A 228 -15.75 2.22 -10.03
CA LYS A 228 -15.55 3.45 -10.82
C LYS A 228 -14.17 3.49 -11.50
N LEU A 229 -13.11 3.10 -10.79
CA LEU A 229 -11.77 3.00 -11.36
C LEU A 229 -11.73 2.01 -12.53
N ILE A 230 -12.27 0.81 -12.35
CA ILE A 230 -12.33 -0.22 -13.40
C ILE A 230 -13.11 0.29 -14.62
N ALA A 231 -14.26 0.93 -14.41
CA ALA A 231 -15.05 1.51 -15.49
C ALA A 231 -14.28 2.59 -16.27
N ALA A 232 -13.58 3.48 -15.57
CA ALA A 232 -12.75 4.51 -16.17
C ALA A 232 -11.56 3.93 -16.96
N LEU A 233 -10.89 2.88 -16.44
CA LEU A 233 -9.82 2.17 -17.14
C LEU A 233 -10.35 1.46 -18.41
N LYS A 234 -11.54 0.89 -18.37
CA LYS A 234 -12.22 0.29 -19.56
C LYS A 234 -12.53 1.36 -20.59
N GLN A 235 -13.12 2.48 -20.18
CA GLN A 235 -13.49 3.59 -21.08
C GLN A 235 -12.26 4.21 -21.77
N SER A 236 -11.12 4.27 -21.10
CA SER A 236 -9.87 4.79 -21.65
C SER A 236 -9.00 3.75 -22.34
N HIS A 237 -9.49 2.53 -22.54
CA HIS A 237 -8.75 1.42 -23.12
C HIS A 237 -7.42 1.11 -22.43
N LEU A 238 -7.34 1.35 -21.12
CA LEU A 238 -6.14 1.07 -20.31
C LEU A 238 -6.23 -0.28 -19.58
N ILE A 239 -7.42 -0.80 -19.34
CA ILE A 239 -7.64 -1.99 -18.52
C ILE A 239 -6.85 -3.22 -19.01
N GLN A 240 -6.72 -3.41 -20.33
CA GLN A 240 -6.00 -4.52 -20.92
C GLN A 240 -4.48 -4.42 -20.81
N HIS A 241 -3.95 -3.31 -20.29
CA HIS A 241 -2.53 -3.07 -20.03
C HIS A 241 -2.26 -2.81 -18.55
N THR A 242 -3.31 -2.88 -17.71
CA THR A 242 -3.25 -2.54 -16.28
C THR A 242 -3.30 -3.81 -15.43
N THR A 243 -2.36 -3.94 -14.51
CA THR A 243 -2.46 -4.88 -13.39
C THR A 243 -2.86 -4.12 -12.14
N LEU A 244 -3.96 -4.53 -11.53
CA LEU A 244 -4.44 -4.05 -10.24
C LEU A 244 -3.91 -5.00 -9.16
N VAL A 245 -3.16 -4.46 -8.21
CA VAL A 245 -2.69 -5.16 -7.01
C VAL A 245 -3.41 -4.52 -5.83
N VAL A 246 -4.42 -5.19 -5.30
CA VAL A 246 -5.22 -4.72 -4.17
C VAL A 246 -4.74 -5.42 -2.91
N VAL A 247 -4.32 -4.67 -1.93
CA VAL A 247 -3.78 -5.16 -0.65
C VAL A 247 -4.47 -4.51 0.53
N SER A 248 -4.35 -5.13 1.70
CA SER A 248 -4.47 -4.45 2.98
C SER A 248 -3.19 -4.68 3.78
N ASP A 249 -2.79 -3.69 4.52
CA ASP A 249 -1.59 -3.69 5.36
C ASP A 249 -1.74 -4.58 6.60
N HIS A 250 -2.96 -4.70 7.13
CA HIS A 250 -3.36 -5.57 8.25
C HIS A 250 -4.88 -5.80 8.24
N GLY A 251 -5.33 -6.60 9.18
CA GLY A 251 -6.74 -6.76 9.51
C GLY A 251 -7.16 -5.94 10.73
N MET A 252 -8.16 -6.42 11.49
CA MET A 252 -8.72 -5.74 12.66
C MET A 252 -9.35 -6.76 13.61
N SER A 253 -9.00 -6.71 14.90
CA SER A 253 -9.62 -7.51 15.96
C SER A 253 -10.50 -6.67 16.85
N LEU A 254 -11.55 -7.28 17.41
CA LEU A 254 -12.36 -6.66 18.44
C LEU A 254 -11.55 -6.49 19.73
N ALA A 255 -11.54 -5.29 20.30
CA ALA A 255 -10.88 -4.95 21.56
C ALA A 255 -11.89 -4.38 22.55
N PRO A 256 -12.60 -5.22 23.31
CA PRO A 256 -13.59 -4.79 24.28
C PRO A 256 -12.99 -3.82 25.32
N PRO A 257 -13.74 -2.79 25.74
CA PRO A 257 -13.22 -1.76 26.67
C PRO A 257 -12.80 -2.27 28.06
N ASP A 258 -13.25 -3.44 28.45
CA ASP A 258 -12.87 -4.10 29.71
C ASP A 258 -11.57 -4.91 29.60
N LYS A 259 -11.06 -5.15 28.40
CA LYS A 259 -9.80 -5.84 28.15
C LYS A 259 -8.60 -4.87 28.04
N VAL A 260 -8.50 -3.93 28.98
CA VAL A 260 -7.40 -2.98 29.06
C VAL A 260 -6.44 -3.36 30.17
N ILE A 261 -5.17 -3.54 29.82
CA ILE A 261 -4.08 -3.82 30.77
C ILE A 261 -3.53 -2.49 31.27
N GLN A 262 -3.89 -2.10 32.50
CA GLN A 262 -3.49 -0.83 33.10
C GLN A 262 -2.06 -0.90 33.63
N VAL A 263 -1.20 0.02 33.16
CA VAL A 263 0.22 0.04 33.51
C VAL A 263 0.73 1.37 34.10
N LYS A 264 -0.18 2.27 34.47
CA LYS A 264 0.15 3.64 34.92
C LYS A 264 1.24 3.71 35.98
N SER A 265 1.23 2.81 36.95
CA SER A 265 2.20 2.79 38.09
C SER A 265 3.27 1.73 37.98
N LEU A 266 3.25 0.90 36.95
CA LEU A 266 4.11 -0.29 36.86
C LEU A 266 5.60 0.06 36.83
N LEU A 267 5.96 1.13 36.17
CA LEU A 267 7.32 1.61 36.03
C LEU A 267 7.72 2.64 37.12
N SER A 268 6.90 2.86 38.16
CA SER A 268 7.16 3.90 39.19
C SER A 268 8.45 3.66 40.00
N SER A 269 8.90 2.40 40.13
CA SER A 269 10.16 2.04 40.76
C SER A 269 11.38 2.17 39.83
N PHE A 270 11.18 2.51 38.56
CA PHE A 270 12.18 2.64 37.52
C PHE A 270 12.10 4.02 36.89
N PRO A 271 12.63 5.07 37.52
CA PRO A 271 12.35 6.47 37.14
C PRO A 271 12.89 6.86 35.77
N SER A 272 13.89 6.14 35.26
CA SER A 272 14.44 6.37 33.91
C SER A 272 13.70 5.59 32.82
N ALA A 273 13.02 4.48 33.18
CA ALA A 273 12.25 3.70 32.22
C ALA A 273 10.94 4.41 31.80
N ARG A 274 10.59 4.27 30.55
CA ARG A 274 9.34 4.82 30.06
C ARG A 274 8.67 3.93 29.03
N TRP A 275 7.36 3.98 28.97
CA TRP A 275 6.59 3.41 27.86
C TRP A 275 6.89 4.22 26.60
N GLU A 276 7.38 3.54 25.57
CA GLU A 276 7.59 4.09 24.24
C GLU A 276 6.36 3.88 23.38
N TRP A 277 5.80 2.68 23.47
CA TRP A 277 4.60 2.25 22.78
C TRP A 277 3.57 1.73 23.78
N LEU A 278 2.31 1.93 23.43
CA LEU A 278 1.13 1.43 24.14
C LEU A 278 0.15 0.83 23.12
N GLY A 279 -0.72 -0.05 23.54
CA GLY A 279 -1.68 -0.75 22.68
C GLY A 279 -1.45 -2.26 22.66
N PRO A 280 -1.87 -2.97 21.60
CA PRO A 280 -1.63 -4.41 21.44
C PRO A 280 -0.15 -4.80 21.45
N THR A 281 0.67 -4.06 20.70
CA THR A 281 2.14 -4.08 20.83
C THR A 281 2.56 -2.90 21.68
N ALA A 282 3.22 -3.16 22.79
CA ALA A 282 3.76 -2.15 23.70
C ALA A 282 5.28 -2.27 23.78
N GLY A 283 5.95 -1.21 24.24
CA GLY A 283 7.40 -1.22 24.33
C GLY A 283 7.94 -0.30 25.41
N VAL A 284 9.03 -0.69 26.07
CA VAL A 284 9.67 0.04 27.16
C VAL A 284 11.09 0.42 26.78
N ARG A 285 11.44 1.72 26.88
CA ARG A 285 12.81 2.22 26.88
C ARG A 285 13.33 2.19 28.30
N LEU A 286 14.44 1.53 28.51
CA LEU A 286 15.04 1.37 29.84
C LEU A 286 15.84 2.60 30.28
N ASN A 287 16.55 3.25 29.37
CA ASN A 287 17.41 4.42 29.64
C ASN A 287 18.40 4.18 30.81
N GLY A 288 18.96 2.96 30.90
CA GLY A 288 19.91 2.56 31.93
C GLY A 288 19.34 1.77 33.10
N GLU A 289 18.02 1.60 33.18
CA GLU A 289 17.41 0.75 34.20
C GLU A 289 17.72 -0.74 33.94
N PRO A 290 17.79 -1.56 35.00
CA PRO A 290 18.15 -2.98 34.89
C PRO A 290 17.06 -3.77 34.16
N THR A 291 17.42 -4.39 33.05
CA THR A 291 16.49 -5.13 32.19
C THR A 291 15.71 -6.21 32.94
N GLN A 292 16.41 -7.02 33.77
CA GLN A 292 15.79 -8.15 34.44
C GLN A 292 14.79 -7.74 35.53
N GLU A 293 15.04 -6.62 36.21
CA GLU A 293 14.13 -6.08 37.23
C GLU A 293 12.87 -5.53 36.59
N VAL A 294 13.00 -4.78 35.48
CA VAL A 294 11.86 -4.28 34.72
C VAL A 294 11.05 -5.42 34.12
N LEU A 295 11.70 -6.46 33.56
CA LEU A 295 11.01 -7.65 33.07
C LEU A 295 10.26 -8.39 34.19
N SER A 296 10.83 -8.48 35.38
CA SER A 296 10.15 -9.09 36.53
C SER A 296 8.90 -8.32 36.95
N ALA A 297 8.94 -6.98 36.87
CA ALA A 297 7.75 -6.15 37.07
C ALA A 297 6.71 -6.37 35.97
N LEU A 298 7.13 -6.42 34.70
CA LEU A 298 6.24 -6.67 33.55
C LEU A 298 5.61 -8.07 33.61
N ALA A 299 6.32 -9.07 34.11
CA ALA A 299 5.84 -10.45 34.29
C ALA A 299 4.63 -10.58 35.24
N THR A 300 4.33 -9.54 36.03
CA THR A 300 3.13 -9.51 36.89
C THR A 300 1.86 -9.23 36.12
N LEU A 301 1.97 -8.76 34.88
CA LEU A 301 0.83 -8.48 34.02
C LEU A 301 0.24 -9.77 33.44
N SER A 302 -1.08 -9.87 33.40
CA SER A 302 -1.79 -10.93 32.70
C SER A 302 -2.08 -10.54 31.25
N HIS A 303 -2.25 -11.51 30.37
CA HIS A 303 -2.63 -11.34 28.95
C HIS A 303 -1.63 -10.55 28.10
N VAL A 304 -0.37 -10.51 28.52
CA VAL A 304 0.71 -9.90 27.76
C VAL A 304 2.02 -10.65 28.00
N ALA A 305 2.77 -10.90 26.95
CA ALA A 305 4.11 -11.46 27.02
C ALA A 305 5.14 -10.37 26.65
N CYS A 306 6.22 -10.26 27.40
CA CYS A 306 7.27 -9.28 27.21
C CYS A 306 8.64 -9.96 27.05
N TRP A 307 9.46 -9.43 26.16
CA TRP A 307 10.82 -9.93 25.89
C TRP A 307 11.80 -8.76 25.77
N PRO A 308 13.07 -8.96 26.17
CA PRO A 308 14.13 -8.11 25.65
C PRO A 308 14.09 -8.17 24.14
N LYS A 309 14.32 -7.06 23.46
CA LYS A 309 14.18 -7.02 21.99
C LYS A 309 15.05 -8.07 21.27
N GLN A 310 16.22 -8.42 21.82
CA GLN A 310 17.12 -9.43 21.28
C GLN A 310 16.60 -10.88 21.47
N GLU A 311 15.64 -11.07 22.37
CA GLU A 311 15.04 -12.35 22.69
C GLU A 311 13.63 -12.52 22.11
N MET A 312 13.21 -11.58 21.26
CA MET A 312 11.94 -11.70 20.54
C MET A 312 11.86 -13.03 19.80
N PRO A 313 10.68 -13.69 19.79
CA PRO A 313 10.50 -14.91 19.02
C PRO A 313 10.91 -14.72 17.55
N LYS A 314 11.81 -15.59 17.07
CA LYS A 314 12.43 -15.47 15.72
C LYS A 314 11.42 -15.33 14.56
N ARG A 315 10.21 -15.89 14.74
CA ARG A 315 9.14 -15.81 13.74
C ARG A 315 8.66 -14.38 13.46
N PHE A 316 8.86 -13.46 14.38
CA PHE A 316 8.52 -12.05 14.19
C PHE A 316 9.53 -11.30 13.30
N LYS A 317 10.74 -11.83 13.13
CA LYS A 317 11.82 -11.15 12.38
C LYS A 317 11.96 -9.68 12.85
N PHE A 318 11.98 -9.47 14.18
CA PHE A 318 11.89 -8.17 14.81
C PHE A 318 12.69 -8.15 16.11
N GLY A 319 13.46 -7.08 16.37
CA GLY A 319 14.24 -6.91 17.60
C GLY A 319 15.66 -6.40 17.40
N ALA A 320 16.19 -6.36 16.17
CA ALA A 320 17.57 -5.92 15.90
C ALA A 320 17.68 -4.40 15.72
N HIS A 321 16.65 -3.74 15.18
CA HIS A 321 16.73 -2.32 14.83
C HIS A 321 16.85 -1.42 16.08
N ARG A 322 17.68 -0.35 15.98
CA ARG A 322 17.96 0.59 17.10
C ARG A 322 16.72 1.36 17.58
N ARG A 323 15.74 1.59 16.69
CA ARG A 323 14.48 2.30 17.01
C ARG A 323 13.51 1.43 17.82
N ILE A 324 13.71 0.11 17.86
CA ILE A 324 12.90 -0.78 18.69
C ILE A 324 13.24 -0.54 20.17
N PRO A 325 12.24 -0.41 21.06
CA PRO A 325 12.47 -0.29 22.49
C PRO A 325 13.24 -1.48 23.07
N ASP A 326 13.84 -1.30 24.24
CA ASP A 326 14.69 -2.31 24.88
C ASP A 326 13.92 -3.56 25.26
N ILE A 327 12.64 -3.38 25.64
CA ILE A 327 11.69 -4.47 25.91
C ILE A 327 10.48 -4.27 25.01
N VAL A 328 10.03 -5.33 24.34
CA VAL A 328 8.82 -5.38 23.53
C VAL A 328 7.81 -6.30 24.17
N CYS A 329 6.57 -5.85 24.29
CA CYS A 329 5.46 -6.61 24.83
C CYS A 329 4.38 -6.80 23.76
N LEU A 330 3.77 -7.98 23.73
CA LEU A 330 2.67 -8.33 22.85
C LEU A 330 1.50 -8.83 23.67
N SER A 331 0.38 -8.16 23.55
CA SER A 331 -0.87 -8.56 24.23
C SER A 331 -1.53 -9.74 23.53
N GLU A 332 -2.25 -10.56 24.28
CA GLU A 332 -3.23 -11.50 23.72
C GLU A 332 -4.31 -10.75 22.94
N GLU A 333 -4.90 -11.42 21.98
CA GLU A 333 -5.93 -10.82 21.12
C GLU A 333 -7.09 -10.23 21.94
N GLY A 334 -7.48 -9.02 21.57
CA GLY A 334 -8.52 -8.24 22.25
C GLY A 334 -8.01 -7.44 23.45
N TYR A 335 -6.81 -7.71 23.99
CA TYR A 335 -6.21 -6.93 25.06
C TYR A 335 -5.29 -5.84 24.55
N ALA A 336 -5.19 -4.72 25.29
CA ALA A 336 -4.29 -3.64 24.97
C ALA A 336 -3.71 -2.97 26.23
N VAL A 337 -2.42 -2.67 26.19
CA VAL A 337 -1.71 -1.96 27.27
C VAL A 337 -2.05 -0.47 27.23
N SER A 338 -2.40 0.12 28.38
CA SER A 338 -2.68 1.56 28.52
C SER A 338 -2.14 2.11 29.84
N ASP A 339 -1.53 3.28 29.81
CA ASP A 339 -1.10 4.04 30.99
C ASP A 339 -2.15 5.07 31.46
N ASN A 340 -3.23 5.23 30.71
CA ASN A 340 -4.30 6.17 31.02
C ASN A 340 -5.61 5.43 31.38
N PRO A 341 -5.98 5.38 32.66
CA PRO A 341 -7.17 4.67 33.11
C PRO A 341 -8.49 5.32 32.64
N ASN A 342 -8.44 6.59 32.20
CA ASN A 342 -9.61 7.33 31.73
C ASN A 342 -9.80 7.26 30.22
N ARG A 343 -8.81 6.71 29.48
CA ARG A 343 -8.91 6.59 28.03
C ARG A 343 -9.74 5.36 27.66
N LYS A 344 -10.81 5.57 26.93
CA LYS A 344 -11.51 4.48 26.27
C LYS A 344 -10.71 4.06 25.05
N PRO A 345 -10.25 2.80 24.96
CA PRO A 345 -9.58 2.31 23.77
C PRO A 345 -10.57 2.26 22.59
N PRO A 346 -10.07 2.28 21.36
CA PRO A 346 -10.88 1.95 20.18
C PRO A 346 -11.50 0.55 20.31
N LEU A 347 -12.70 0.36 19.75
CA LEU A 347 -13.40 -0.94 19.78
C LEU A 347 -12.73 -1.98 18.87
N GLY A 348 -12.15 -1.55 17.76
CA GLY A 348 -11.28 -2.37 16.95
C GLY A 348 -9.83 -1.96 17.14
N GLN A 349 -8.94 -2.94 17.17
CA GLN A 349 -7.50 -2.72 17.24
C GLN A 349 -6.74 -3.74 16.37
N HIS A 350 -5.56 -3.35 15.97
CA HIS A 350 -4.58 -4.16 15.26
C HIS A 350 -3.19 -3.97 15.88
N GLY A 351 -2.17 -4.67 15.41
CA GLY A 351 -0.85 -4.68 16.07
C GLY A 351 -0.64 -5.91 16.95
N TYR A 352 -1.53 -6.89 16.87
CA TYR A 352 -1.37 -8.20 17.49
C TYR A 352 -0.42 -9.11 16.69
N ASP A 353 -0.33 -10.36 17.10
CA ASP A 353 0.42 -11.39 16.39
C ASP A 353 -0.04 -11.52 14.94
N PRO A 354 0.85 -11.35 13.95
CA PRO A 354 0.49 -11.47 12.54
C PRO A 354 -0.08 -12.83 12.12
N GLN A 355 0.10 -13.88 12.94
CA GLN A 355 -0.47 -15.20 12.66
C GLN A 355 -1.95 -15.32 13.00
N LEU A 356 -2.52 -14.38 13.73
CA LEU A 356 -3.95 -14.34 14.00
C LEU A 356 -4.71 -14.03 12.71
N SER A 357 -5.79 -14.78 12.46
CA SER A 357 -6.62 -14.59 11.26
C SER A 357 -7.18 -13.19 11.14
N ASP A 358 -7.49 -12.55 12.27
CA ASP A 358 -8.01 -11.19 12.32
C ASP A 358 -6.97 -10.11 12.01
N MET A 359 -5.68 -10.47 12.01
CA MET A 359 -4.60 -9.58 11.56
C MET A 359 -4.28 -9.72 10.08
N HIS A 360 -4.86 -10.71 9.38
CA HIS A 360 -4.59 -10.88 7.95
C HIS A 360 -5.33 -9.84 7.12
N GLY A 361 -4.59 -9.23 6.20
CA GLY A 361 -5.13 -8.33 5.18
C GLY A 361 -5.60 -9.04 3.91
N LEU A 362 -6.25 -8.29 3.03
CA LEU A 362 -6.65 -8.73 1.69
C LEU A 362 -5.45 -8.74 0.74
N LEU A 363 -5.42 -9.70 -0.20
CA LEU A 363 -4.59 -9.65 -1.40
C LEU A 363 -5.39 -10.15 -2.60
N ILE A 364 -5.54 -9.28 -3.60
CA ILE A 364 -6.09 -9.60 -4.91
C ILE A 364 -5.12 -9.05 -5.97
N VAL A 365 -4.83 -9.86 -6.99
CA VAL A 365 -4.02 -9.43 -8.14
C VAL A 365 -4.79 -9.77 -9.41
N HIS A 366 -5.08 -8.76 -10.24
CA HIS A 366 -5.83 -8.93 -11.48
C HIS A 366 -5.15 -8.14 -12.61
N GLY A 367 -4.93 -8.78 -13.75
CA GLY A 367 -4.34 -8.14 -14.93
C GLY A 367 -3.93 -9.12 -16.02
N PRO A 368 -3.48 -8.63 -17.18
CA PRO A 368 -3.23 -9.46 -18.35
C PRO A 368 -2.12 -10.51 -18.17
N ALA A 369 -1.17 -10.26 -17.28
CA ALA A 369 -0.07 -11.19 -16.99
C ALA A 369 -0.39 -12.14 -15.82
N ILE A 370 -1.60 -12.07 -15.26
CA ILE A 370 -1.99 -12.82 -14.07
C ILE A 370 -2.91 -13.97 -14.46
N ARG A 371 -2.61 -15.16 -13.97
CA ARG A 371 -3.53 -16.30 -14.06
C ARG A 371 -4.49 -16.31 -12.89
N GLN A 372 -5.72 -16.73 -13.15
CA GLN A 372 -6.68 -17.02 -12.09
C GLN A 372 -6.12 -18.08 -11.15
N HIS A 373 -6.03 -17.77 -9.86
CA HIS A 373 -5.43 -18.68 -8.88
C HIS A 373 -5.91 -18.40 -7.46
N GLN A 374 -6.23 -19.45 -6.73
CA GLN A 374 -6.50 -19.36 -5.29
C GLN A 374 -5.24 -19.71 -4.52
N LEU A 375 -4.68 -18.72 -3.83
CA LEU A 375 -3.47 -18.85 -3.03
C LEU A 375 -3.80 -19.26 -1.60
N GLY A 376 -2.85 -19.90 -0.91
CA GLY A 376 -2.86 -20.01 0.55
C GLY A 376 -2.60 -18.67 1.24
N TRP A 377 -2.00 -18.76 2.41
CA TRP A 377 -1.49 -17.57 3.12
C TRP A 377 -0.26 -17.03 2.39
N VAL A 378 -0.16 -15.71 2.26
CA VAL A 378 0.95 -15.01 1.59
C VAL A 378 1.55 -14.01 2.57
N ASP A 379 2.87 -14.03 2.71
CA ASP A 379 3.61 -13.01 3.47
C ASP A 379 3.63 -11.70 2.67
N ASN A 380 3.38 -10.56 3.29
CA ASN A 380 3.35 -9.27 2.60
C ASN A 380 4.72 -8.84 2.04
N LEU A 381 5.81 -9.43 2.52
CA LEU A 381 7.16 -9.30 1.95
C LEU A 381 7.23 -9.73 0.48
N GLU A 382 6.33 -10.60 0.03
CA GLU A 382 6.28 -11.10 -1.35
C GLU A 382 5.74 -10.08 -2.36
N VAL A 383 5.01 -9.06 -1.90
CA VAL A 383 4.34 -8.08 -2.77
C VAL A 383 5.36 -7.25 -3.55
N TYR A 384 6.44 -6.80 -2.93
CA TYR A 384 7.50 -6.05 -3.60
C TYR A 384 8.11 -6.82 -4.77
N GLY A 385 8.45 -8.10 -4.56
CA GLY A 385 8.98 -8.98 -5.59
C GLY A 385 8.02 -9.18 -6.78
N LEU A 386 6.71 -9.28 -6.51
CA LEU A 386 5.68 -9.29 -7.55
C LEU A 386 5.67 -7.97 -8.34
N LEU A 387 5.64 -6.83 -7.64
CA LEU A 387 5.61 -5.51 -8.28
C LEU A 387 6.81 -5.29 -9.19
N THR A 388 8.02 -5.66 -8.75
CA THR A 388 9.24 -5.50 -9.57
C THR A 388 9.20 -6.35 -10.84
N GLN A 389 8.69 -7.58 -10.76
CA GLN A 389 8.54 -8.44 -11.94
C GLN A 389 7.47 -7.92 -12.91
N LEU A 390 6.31 -7.49 -12.42
CA LEU A 390 5.26 -6.86 -13.25
C LEU A 390 5.73 -5.61 -13.98
N LEU A 391 6.62 -4.83 -13.32
CA LEU A 391 7.17 -3.59 -13.86
C LEU A 391 8.43 -3.83 -14.72
N GLY A 392 8.96 -5.06 -14.77
CA GLY A 392 10.17 -5.38 -15.51
C GLY A 392 11.39 -4.59 -15.02
N ILE A 393 11.54 -4.43 -13.72
CA ILE A 393 12.69 -3.74 -13.09
C ILE A 393 13.50 -4.70 -12.23
N GLN A 394 14.77 -4.36 -12.05
CA GLN A 394 15.62 -5.07 -11.10
C GLN A 394 15.21 -4.72 -9.67
N ALA A 395 14.90 -5.74 -8.87
CA ALA A 395 14.58 -5.58 -7.47
C ALA A 395 15.80 -5.15 -6.64
N GLU A 396 15.57 -4.33 -5.63
CA GLU A 396 16.56 -4.09 -4.58
C GLU A 396 16.66 -5.32 -3.65
N PRO A 397 17.75 -5.45 -2.87
CA PRO A 397 17.82 -6.46 -1.81
C PRO A 397 16.60 -6.38 -0.90
N ASN A 398 15.94 -7.52 -0.69
CA ASN A 398 14.70 -7.59 0.10
C ASN A 398 14.59 -8.96 0.80
N ASP A 399 13.60 -9.11 1.68
CA ASP A 399 13.38 -10.30 2.51
C ASP A 399 12.36 -11.28 1.91
N GLY A 400 11.74 -10.92 0.78
CA GLY A 400 10.80 -11.78 0.05
C GLY A 400 11.51 -12.92 -0.69
N GLN A 401 10.80 -14.03 -0.91
CA GLN A 401 11.31 -15.23 -1.59
C GLN A 401 10.91 -15.30 -3.07
N GLY A 402 10.12 -14.35 -3.57
CA GLY A 402 9.58 -14.31 -4.92
C GLY A 402 8.58 -15.44 -5.22
N THR A 403 7.99 -16.04 -4.19
CA THR A 403 7.06 -17.16 -4.33
C THR A 403 5.73 -16.73 -4.94
N LEU A 404 5.22 -15.58 -4.56
CA LEU A 404 3.96 -15.04 -5.06
C LEU A 404 3.98 -14.87 -6.58
N ALA A 405 4.99 -14.18 -7.10
CA ALA A 405 5.10 -13.95 -8.54
C ALA A 405 5.19 -15.26 -9.34
N ARG A 406 6.00 -16.24 -8.89
CA ARG A 406 6.09 -17.56 -9.54
C ARG A 406 4.77 -18.32 -9.57
N GLN A 407 3.90 -18.12 -8.58
CA GLN A 407 2.63 -18.82 -8.49
C GLN A 407 1.56 -18.22 -9.39
N ILE A 408 1.55 -16.90 -9.61
CA ILE A 408 0.42 -16.22 -10.27
C ILE A 408 0.74 -15.59 -11.62
N MET A 409 2.00 -15.30 -11.93
CA MET A 409 2.35 -14.75 -13.24
C MET A 409 2.28 -15.85 -14.32
N GLN A 410 1.79 -15.45 -15.49
CA GLN A 410 1.85 -16.30 -16.68
C GLN A 410 3.30 -16.37 -17.17
N PRO A 411 3.73 -17.52 -17.75
CA PRO A 411 5.08 -17.69 -18.30
C PRO A 411 5.38 -16.69 -19.41
#